data_641648f0d8b83af648ada3900bc1b00e
#
_entry.id   641648f0d8b83af648ada3900bc1b00e
#
_cell.length_a   1.000
_cell.length_b   1.000
_cell.length_c   1.000
_cell.angle_alpha   90.00
_cell.angle_beta   90.00
_cell.angle_gamma   90.00
#
_symmetry.space_group_name_H-M   'P 1'
#
loop_
_entity.id
_entity.type
_entity.pdbx_description
1 polymer ?
#
loop_
_entity_poly.entity_id
_entity_poly.type
_entity_poly.pdbx_seq_one_letter_code
_entity_poly.pdbx_strand_id
1 'polypeptide(L)'
;MTKENVLGHLRAAKSAHIKWVQKAKLLINGIDIEEEAIPVNSTECKFGQWFYSDGQILNALSNNPLECMQQIEKLHFDLHDKYLDIFNIYFSETNKVGFFAKLFGFKRKEISEEDRVLAEGHYVNMEKISTALVDEINRLERRLIAVPDEKIELLI
;
A
#
# COMPACT_ATOMS: atom_id res chain seq x y z
N MET A 1 -20.32 9.98 8.61
CA MET A 1 -19.60 8.70 8.30
C MET A 1 -20.12 7.65 9.25
N THR A 2 -20.46 6.44 8.81
CA THR A 2 -20.93 5.35 9.68
C THR A 2 -19.78 4.42 10.05
N LYS A 3 -19.92 3.65 11.13
CA LYS A 3 -18.98 2.59 11.51
C LYS A 3 -18.75 1.61 10.34
N GLU A 4 -19.80 1.24 9.62
CA GLU A 4 -19.68 0.34 8.49
C GLU A 4 -18.86 0.94 7.35
N ASN A 5 -18.99 2.24 7.06
CA ASN A 5 -18.15 2.92 6.08
C ASN A 5 -16.67 2.85 6.48
N VAL A 6 -16.36 3.12 7.75
CA VAL A 6 -14.99 3.03 8.26
C VAL A 6 -14.43 1.62 8.10
N LEU A 7 -15.17 0.60 8.53
CA LEU A 7 -14.77 -0.80 8.37
C LEU A 7 -14.62 -1.18 6.89
N GLY A 8 -15.47 -0.63 6.02
CA GLY A 8 -15.36 -0.79 4.58
C GLY A 8 -14.03 -0.27 4.03
N HIS A 9 -13.60 0.93 4.44
CA HIS A 9 -12.30 1.51 4.04
C HIS A 9 -11.12 0.66 4.52
N LEU A 10 -11.14 0.17 5.77
CA LEU A 10 -10.08 -0.68 6.31
C LEU A 10 -9.98 -2.02 5.58
N ARG A 11 -11.11 -2.66 5.26
CA ARG A 11 -11.15 -3.92 4.50
C ARG A 11 -10.68 -3.74 3.06
N ALA A 12 -11.09 -2.65 2.42
CA ALA A 12 -10.63 -2.30 1.08
C ALA A 12 -9.11 -2.04 1.06
N ALA A 13 -8.57 -1.37 2.09
CA ALA A 13 -7.14 -1.15 2.25
C ALA A 13 -6.38 -2.47 2.32
N LYS A 14 -6.78 -3.40 3.19
CA LYS A 14 -6.14 -4.73 3.29
C LYS A 14 -6.11 -5.44 1.94
N SER A 15 -7.27 -5.50 1.27
CA SER A 15 -7.36 -6.16 -0.04
C SER A 15 -6.47 -5.51 -1.10
N ALA A 16 -6.42 -4.19 -1.15
CA ALA A 16 -5.60 -3.47 -2.11
C ALA A 16 -4.11 -3.70 -1.88
N HIS A 17 -3.63 -3.55 -0.64
CA HIS A 17 -2.21 -3.68 -0.31
C HIS A 17 -1.71 -5.12 -0.51
N ILE A 18 -2.51 -6.15 -0.18
CA ILE A 18 -2.18 -7.54 -0.50
C ILE A 18 -2.04 -7.75 -2.02
N LYS A 19 -2.96 -7.20 -2.81
CA LYS A 19 -2.88 -7.29 -4.28
C LYS A 19 -1.65 -6.57 -4.84
N TRP A 20 -1.23 -5.45 -4.25
CA TRP A 20 -0.03 -4.74 -4.69
C TRP A 20 1.25 -5.54 -4.44
N VAL A 21 1.35 -6.19 -3.28
CA VAL A 21 2.48 -7.10 -3.01
C VAL A 21 2.51 -8.24 -4.04
N GLN A 22 1.34 -8.80 -4.39
CA GLN A 22 1.26 -9.83 -5.43
C GLN A 22 1.69 -9.30 -6.81
N LYS A 23 1.29 -8.07 -7.18
CA LYS A 23 1.74 -7.43 -8.43
C LYS A 23 3.25 -7.17 -8.44
N ALA A 24 3.82 -6.69 -7.33
CA ALA A 24 5.27 -6.53 -7.20
C ALA A 24 6.00 -7.88 -7.39
N LYS A 25 5.44 -8.97 -6.86
CA LYS A 25 5.97 -10.32 -7.08
C LYS A 25 5.96 -10.72 -8.56
N LEU A 26 4.88 -10.42 -9.29
CA LEU A 26 4.81 -10.68 -10.72
C LEU A 26 5.93 -9.94 -11.47
N LEU A 27 6.13 -8.66 -11.14
CA LEU A 27 7.19 -7.85 -11.74
C LEU A 27 8.57 -8.46 -11.51
N ILE A 28 8.89 -8.85 -10.27
CA ILE A 28 10.17 -9.47 -9.91
C ILE A 28 10.39 -10.80 -10.65
N ASN A 29 9.32 -11.57 -10.88
CA ASN A 29 9.36 -12.81 -11.64
C ASN A 29 9.41 -12.61 -13.17
N GLY A 30 9.62 -11.38 -13.64
CA GLY A 30 9.75 -11.07 -15.07
C GLY A 30 8.43 -10.94 -15.82
N ILE A 31 7.31 -10.85 -15.10
CA ILE A 31 6.00 -10.58 -15.69
C ILE A 31 5.79 -9.06 -15.71
N ASP A 32 5.63 -8.51 -16.91
CA ASP A 32 5.38 -7.07 -17.05
C ASP A 32 4.04 -6.68 -16.42
N ILE A 33 4.08 -5.62 -15.61
CA ILE A 33 2.91 -4.91 -15.10
C ILE A 33 2.93 -3.47 -15.62
N GLU A 34 1.77 -2.83 -15.64
CA GLU A 34 1.69 -1.41 -15.97
C GLU A 34 2.37 -0.56 -14.89
N GLU A 35 3.04 0.52 -15.29
CA GLU A 35 3.76 1.42 -14.38
C GLU A 35 2.85 1.95 -13.27
N GLU A 36 1.60 2.27 -13.61
CA GLU A 36 0.60 2.78 -12.69
C GLU A 36 -0.19 1.69 -11.93
N ALA A 37 0.18 0.43 -12.10
CA ALA A 37 -0.54 -0.70 -11.49
C ALA A 37 -0.55 -0.66 -9.95
N ILE A 38 0.45 0.00 -9.34
CA ILE A 38 0.58 0.22 -7.90
C ILE A 38 0.93 1.70 -7.68
N PRO A 39 0.15 2.44 -6.89
CA PRO A 39 0.49 3.82 -6.51
C PRO A 39 1.83 3.86 -5.76
N VAL A 40 2.75 4.68 -6.22
CA VAL A 40 4.07 4.84 -5.57
C VAL A 40 3.93 5.67 -4.28
N ASN A 41 3.14 6.74 -4.33
CA ASN A 41 2.98 7.64 -3.19
C ASN A 41 1.86 7.16 -2.25
N SER A 42 2.17 7.02 -0.97
CA SER A 42 1.22 6.59 0.05
C SER A 42 0.02 7.53 0.22
N THR A 43 0.19 8.83 -0.01
CA THR A 43 -0.91 9.82 0.09
C THR A 43 -1.84 9.83 -1.12
N GLU A 44 -1.41 9.26 -2.25
CA GLU A 44 -2.19 9.22 -3.49
C GLU A 44 -3.04 7.95 -3.63
N CYS A 45 -2.74 6.91 -2.87
CA CYS A 45 -3.57 5.72 -2.85
C CYS A 45 -4.91 6.01 -2.15
N LYS A 46 -5.97 5.29 -2.54
CA LYS A 46 -7.32 5.49 -1.97
C LYS A 46 -7.38 5.39 -0.44
N PHE A 47 -6.57 4.49 0.12
CA PHE A 47 -6.48 4.37 1.57
C PHE A 47 -5.80 5.59 2.19
N GLY A 48 -4.69 6.06 1.63
CA GLY A 48 -3.99 7.25 2.12
C GLY A 48 -4.86 8.49 2.07
N GLN A 49 -5.57 8.71 0.96
CA GLN A 49 -6.50 9.84 0.83
C GLN A 49 -7.56 9.82 1.94
N TRP A 50 -8.18 8.67 2.21
CA TRP A 50 -9.13 8.53 3.30
C TRP A 50 -8.46 8.63 4.67
N PHE A 51 -7.30 7.99 4.87
CA PHE A 51 -6.59 7.96 6.14
C PHE A 51 -6.18 9.34 6.63
N TYR A 52 -5.68 10.19 5.72
CA TYR A 52 -5.25 11.56 6.03
C TYR A 52 -6.38 12.60 6.01
N SER A 53 -7.60 12.19 5.70
CA SER A 53 -8.81 13.02 5.76
C SER A 53 -9.80 12.49 6.81
N ASP A 54 -10.84 11.82 6.37
CA ASP A 54 -11.93 11.34 7.21
C ASP A 54 -11.49 10.31 8.27
N GLY A 55 -10.44 9.54 7.98
CA GLY A 55 -9.90 8.53 8.89
C GLY A 55 -9.35 9.11 10.19
N GLN A 56 -8.91 10.38 10.19
CA GLN A 56 -8.33 11.03 11.39
C GLN A 56 -9.34 11.17 12.54
N ILE A 57 -10.62 11.14 12.25
CA ILE A 57 -11.68 11.19 13.27
C ILE A 57 -11.56 10.04 14.30
N LEU A 58 -10.98 8.91 13.89
CA LEU A 58 -10.78 7.75 14.76
C LEU A 58 -9.87 8.05 15.96
N ASN A 59 -9.01 9.05 15.86
CA ASN A 59 -8.13 9.47 16.96
C ASN A 59 -8.89 9.99 18.17
N ALA A 60 -10.14 10.44 17.98
CA ALA A 60 -11.01 10.95 19.05
C ALA A 60 -11.76 9.86 19.82
N LEU A 61 -11.65 8.58 19.42
CA LEU A 61 -12.35 7.49 20.10
C LEU A 61 -11.75 7.18 21.47
N SER A 62 -12.62 6.91 22.44
CA SER A 62 -12.27 6.72 23.87
C SER A 62 -11.50 5.41 24.15
N ASN A 63 -11.48 4.44 23.22
CA ASN A 63 -10.78 3.17 23.40
C ASN A 63 -9.34 3.18 22.85
N ASN A 64 -8.75 4.37 22.71
CA ASN A 64 -7.38 4.63 22.32
C ASN A 64 -6.94 3.91 21.03
N PRO A 65 -7.52 4.23 19.87
CA PRO A 65 -7.05 3.70 18.59
C PRO A 65 -5.76 4.38 18.09
N LEU A 66 -5.32 5.45 18.75
CA LEU A 66 -4.20 6.31 18.34
C LEU A 66 -2.92 5.51 18.06
N GLU A 67 -2.60 4.55 18.94
CA GLU A 67 -1.43 3.69 18.75
C GLU A 67 -1.54 2.85 17.45
N CYS A 68 -2.73 2.28 17.16
CA CYS A 68 -2.96 1.58 15.90
C CYS A 68 -2.85 2.52 14.71
N MET A 69 -3.42 3.73 14.81
CA MET A 69 -3.36 4.72 13.74
C MET A 69 -1.92 5.12 13.41
N GLN A 70 -1.10 5.38 14.42
CA GLN A 70 0.32 5.69 14.23
C GLN A 70 1.11 4.53 13.61
N GLN A 71 0.86 3.29 14.04
CA GLN A 71 1.52 2.12 13.47
C GLN A 71 1.07 1.85 12.03
N ILE A 72 -0.22 2.01 11.75
CA ILE A 72 -0.76 1.90 10.38
C ILE A 72 -0.12 2.95 9.47
N GLU A 73 -0.04 4.20 9.92
CA GLU A 73 0.60 5.27 9.15
C GLU A 73 2.03 4.93 8.77
N LYS A 74 2.84 4.55 9.79
CA LYS A 74 4.23 4.16 9.58
C LYS A 74 4.37 2.99 8.63
N LEU A 75 3.65 1.89 8.86
CA LEU A 75 3.73 0.68 8.05
C LEU A 75 3.21 0.92 6.61
N HIS A 76 2.20 1.75 6.46
CA HIS A 76 1.68 2.15 5.16
C HIS A 76 2.71 2.95 4.37
N PHE A 77 3.37 3.92 5.00
CA PHE A 77 4.46 4.67 4.40
C PHE A 77 5.63 3.74 4.03
N ASP A 78 6.09 2.91 4.96
CA ASP A 78 7.21 1.97 4.75
C ASP A 78 6.91 0.99 3.60
N LEU A 79 5.64 0.56 3.43
CA LEU A 79 5.22 -0.31 2.34
C LEU A 79 5.38 0.37 0.97
N HIS A 80 4.93 1.61 0.86
CA HIS A 80 5.07 2.39 -0.37
C HIS A 80 6.53 2.74 -0.66
N ASP A 81 7.34 3.03 0.37
CA ASP A 81 8.77 3.29 0.24
C ASP A 81 9.51 2.07 -0.34
N LYS A 82 9.21 0.87 0.17
CA LYS A 82 9.80 -0.36 -0.39
C LYS A 82 9.34 -0.65 -1.82
N TYR A 83 8.11 -0.30 -2.16
CA TYR A 83 7.68 -0.39 -3.55
C TYR A 83 8.37 0.65 -4.43
N LEU A 84 8.61 1.85 -3.95
CA LEU A 84 9.38 2.87 -4.67
C LEU A 84 10.80 2.39 -5.01
N ASP A 85 11.46 1.69 -4.08
CA ASP A 85 12.76 1.07 -4.35
C ASP A 85 12.68 0.08 -5.53
N ILE A 86 11.68 -0.82 -5.53
CA ILE A 86 11.42 -1.75 -6.64
C ILE A 86 11.07 -0.99 -7.93
N PHE A 87 10.18 0.00 -7.83
CA PHE A 87 9.75 0.83 -8.94
C PHE A 87 10.94 1.50 -9.66
N ASN A 88 11.86 2.07 -8.90
CA ASN A 88 13.04 2.72 -9.44
C ASN A 88 13.96 1.75 -10.20
N ILE A 89 14.05 0.49 -9.78
CA ILE A 89 14.82 -0.55 -10.48
C ILE A 89 14.19 -0.89 -11.83
N TYR A 90 12.86 -1.04 -11.87
CA TYR A 90 12.17 -1.53 -13.07
C TYR A 90 11.70 -0.43 -14.03
N PHE A 91 11.40 0.77 -13.51
CA PHE A 91 10.76 1.86 -14.24
C PHE A 91 11.63 3.13 -14.36
N SER A 92 12.91 3.08 -13.92
CA SER A 92 13.82 4.22 -14.11
C SER A 92 13.97 4.57 -15.60
N GLU A 93 14.28 5.82 -15.89
CA GLU A 93 14.44 6.30 -17.28
C GLU A 93 15.51 5.55 -18.07
N THR A 94 16.53 5.04 -17.39
CA THR A 94 17.58 4.20 -17.98
C THR A 94 17.07 2.85 -18.48
N ASN A 95 15.97 2.36 -17.89
CA ASN A 95 15.32 1.10 -18.24
C ASN A 95 14.04 1.32 -19.08
N LYS A 96 13.61 2.58 -19.29
CA LYS A 96 12.49 2.89 -20.18
C LYS A 96 12.93 2.66 -21.62
N VAL A 97 12.28 1.72 -22.26
CA VAL A 97 12.30 1.62 -23.71
C VAL A 97 11.60 2.88 -24.22
N GLY A 98 12.27 3.70 -25.04
CA GLY A 98 11.71 4.96 -25.54
C GLY A 98 10.33 4.76 -26.17
N PHE A 99 9.51 5.81 -26.19
CA PHE A 99 8.13 5.82 -26.71
C PHE A 99 7.96 5.07 -28.04
N PHE A 100 8.91 5.21 -28.95
CA PHE A 100 8.93 4.50 -30.24
C PHE A 100 9.10 2.99 -30.11
N ALA A 101 9.85 2.51 -29.11
CA ALA A 101 10.03 1.08 -28.91
C ALA A 101 8.77 0.41 -28.33
N LYS A 102 8.00 1.14 -27.51
CA LYS A 102 6.68 0.70 -27.02
C LYS A 102 5.67 0.56 -28.18
N LEU A 103 5.77 1.44 -29.19
CA LEU A 103 4.92 1.41 -30.39
C LEU A 103 5.25 0.23 -31.32
N PHE A 104 6.51 -0.22 -31.33
CA PHE A 104 7.00 -1.33 -32.18
C PHE A 104 7.09 -2.68 -31.45
N GLY A 105 6.54 -2.79 -30.22
CA GLY A 105 6.50 -4.05 -29.48
C GLY A 105 7.85 -4.53 -28.93
N PHE A 106 8.84 -3.64 -28.79
CA PHE A 106 10.10 -3.98 -28.14
C PHE A 106 9.86 -4.21 -26.64
N LYS A 107 10.35 -5.34 -26.13
CA LYS A 107 10.33 -5.66 -24.71
C LYS A 107 11.14 -4.64 -23.91
N ARG A 108 10.72 -4.38 -22.65
CA ARG A 108 11.51 -3.62 -21.68
C ARG A 108 12.92 -4.20 -21.61
N LYS A 109 13.94 -3.34 -21.46
CA LYS A 109 15.32 -3.81 -21.26
C LYS A 109 15.37 -4.74 -20.06
N GLU A 110 16.00 -5.89 -20.22
CA GLU A 110 16.24 -6.80 -19.09
C GLU A 110 17.08 -6.07 -18.04
N ILE A 111 16.65 -6.12 -16.79
CA ILE A 111 17.43 -5.62 -15.65
C ILE A 111 18.62 -6.54 -15.41
N SER A 112 19.69 -5.99 -14.82
CA SER A 112 20.87 -6.77 -14.45
C SER A 112 20.54 -7.81 -13.39
N GLU A 113 21.35 -8.87 -13.27
CA GLU A 113 21.19 -9.85 -12.21
C GLU A 113 21.35 -9.23 -10.83
N GLU A 114 22.25 -8.24 -10.68
CA GLU A 114 22.47 -7.49 -9.45
C GLU A 114 21.23 -6.70 -9.06
N ASP A 115 20.61 -6.01 -10.00
CA ASP A 115 19.36 -5.26 -9.79
C ASP A 115 18.21 -6.21 -9.42
N ARG A 116 18.15 -7.40 -10.03
CA ARG A 116 17.15 -8.40 -9.70
C ARG A 116 17.27 -8.88 -8.26
N VAL A 117 18.48 -9.22 -7.83
CA VAL A 117 18.76 -9.63 -6.43
C VAL A 117 18.40 -8.49 -5.46
N LEU A 118 18.72 -7.25 -5.80
CA LEU A 118 18.36 -6.10 -5.00
C LEU A 118 16.82 -5.94 -4.90
N ALA A 119 16.11 -6.05 -6.00
CA ALA A 119 14.65 -5.98 -6.03
C ALA A 119 13.98 -7.11 -5.23
N GLU A 120 14.52 -8.33 -5.28
CA GLU A 120 14.08 -9.45 -4.44
C GLU A 120 14.24 -9.14 -2.94
N GLY A 121 15.34 -8.51 -2.54
CA GLY A 121 15.57 -8.06 -1.17
C GLY A 121 14.54 -7.02 -0.70
N HIS A 122 14.24 -6.03 -1.54
CA HIS A 122 13.17 -5.05 -1.27
C HIS A 122 11.80 -5.72 -1.20
N TYR A 123 11.51 -6.67 -2.08
CA TYR A 123 10.26 -7.41 -2.08
C TYR A 123 10.06 -8.22 -0.79
N VAL A 124 11.06 -8.94 -0.31
CA VAL A 124 10.99 -9.67 0.97
C VAL A 124 10.66 -8.75 2.15
N ASN A 125 11.23 -7.54 2.16
CA ASN A 125 10.89 -6.54 3.16
C ASN A 125 9.47 -6.01 2.98
N MET A 126 9.03 -5.76 1.73
CA MET A 126 7.67 -5.34 1.41
C MET A 126 6.62 -6.37 1.89
N GLU A 127 6.86 -7.67 1.72
CA GLU A 127 5.99 -8.74 2.24
C GLU A 127 5.85 -8.69 3.76
N LYS A 128 6.96 -8.53 4.48
CA LYS A 128 6.96 -8.42 5.96
C LYS A 128 6.18 -7.21 6.44
N ILE A 129 6.42 -6.06 5.82
CA ILE A 129 5.71 -4.81 6.14
C ILE A 129 4.22 -4.95 5.84
N SER A 130 3.85 -5.54 4.70
CA SER A 130 2.45 -5.77 4.33
C SER A 130 1.74 -6.66 5.35
N THR A 131 2.39 -7.72 5.82
CA THR A 131 1.82 -8.59 6.86
C THR A 131 1.57 -7.81 8.15
N ALA A 132 2.55 -7.04 8.61
CA ALA A 132 2.43 -6.20 9.80
C ALA A 132 1.33 -5.13 9.64
N LEU A 133 1.21 -4.51 8.47
CA LEU A 133 0.16 -3.53 8.16
C LEU A 133 -1.23 -4.17 8.24
N VAL A 134 -1.41 -5.34 7.65
CA VAL A 134 -2.68 -6.08 7.71
C VAL A 134 -3.04 -6.44 9.16
N ASP A 135 -2.08 -6.84 9.97
CA ASP A 135 -2.30 -7.18 11.38
C ASP A 135 -2.72 -5.95 12.20
N GLU A 136 -2.09 -4.78 11.98
CA GLU A 136 -2.50 -3.54 12.64
C GLU A 136 -3.88 -3.05 12.18
N ILE A 137 -4.21 -3.16 10.90
CA ILE A 137 -5.56 -2.86 10.41
C ILE A 137 -6.58 -3.80 11.06
N ASN A 138 -6.29 -5.09 11.17
CA ASN A 138 -7.15 -6.05 11.86
C ASN A 138 -7.32 -5.71 13.36
N ARG A 139 -6.26 -5.21 14.01
CA ARG A 139 -6.30 -4.74 15.40
C ARG A 139 -7.24 -3.53 15.54
N LEU A 140 -7.13 -2.56 14.64
CA LEU A 140 -8.01 -1.39 14.59
C LEU A 140 -9.46 -1.79 14.31
N GLU A 141 -9.73 -2.70 13.37
CA GLU A 141 -11.08 -3.21 13.10
C GLU A 141 -11.73 -3.82 14.37
N ARG A 142 -10.99 -4.66 15.10
CA ARG A 142 -11.52 -5.25 16.35
C ARG A 142 -11.86 -4.18 17.39
N ARG A 143 -11.05 -3.13 17.52
CA ARG A 143 -11.34 -2.00 18.41
C ARG A 143 -12.60 -1.24 17.98
N LEU A 144 -12.76 -1.00 16.68
CA LEU A 144 -13.93 -0.32 16.13
C LEU A 144 -15.23 -1.14 16.32
N ILE A 145 -15.16 -2.44 16.10
CA ILE A 145 -16.32 -3.32 16.31
C ILE A 145 -16.80 -3.25 17.76
N ALA A 146 -15.90 -3.12 18.73
CA ALA A 146 -16.22 -3.01 20.16
C ALA A 146 -16.80 -1.64 20.57
N VAL A 147 -16.70 -0.60 19.74
CA VAL A 147 -17.27 0.73 20.00
C VAL A 147 -18.74 0.75 19.59
N PRO A 148 -19.69 1.25 20.43
CA PRO A 148 -21.08 1.47 20.04
C PRO A 148 -21.20 2.42 18.83
N ASP A 149 -22.17 2.19 17.97
CA ASP A 149 -22.34 2.96 16.72
C ASP A 149 -22.59 4.45 17.03
N GLU A 150 -23.37 4.75 18.05
CA GLU A 150 -23.69 6.11 18.47
C GLU A 150 -22.44 6.91 18.85
N LYS A 151 -21.39 6.26 19.38
CA LYS A 151 -20.14 6.95 19.70
C LYS A 151 -19.33 7.35 18.47
N ILE A 152 -19.45 6.60 17.39
CA ILE A 152 -18.80 6.95 16.11
C ILE A 152 -19.59 8.05 15.40
N GLU A 153 -20.91 7.98 15.42
CA GLU A 153 -21.80 8.98 14.82
C GLU A 153 -21.68 10.35 15.50
N LEU A 154 -21.40 10.39 16.81
CA LEU A 154 -21.20 11.65 17.55
C LEU A 154 -19.87 12.36 17.22
N LEU A 155 -18.94 11.72 16.53
CA LEU A 155 -17.67 12.32 16.11
C LEU A 155 -17.78 13.06 14.76
N ILE A 156 -18.89 12.92 14.09
CA ILE A 156 -19.16 13.48 12.77
C ILE A 156 -20.02 14.72 12.90
#